data_f97d66b48aa8e361bee69a3bc4910db3
#
_entry.id   f97d66b48aa8e361bee69a3bc4910db3
#
_cell.length_a   1.000
_cell.length_b   1.000
_cell.length_c   1.000
_cell.angle_alpha   90.00
_cell.angle_beta   90.00
_cell.angle_gamma   90.00
#
_symmetry.space_group_name_H-M   'P 1'
#
loop_
_entity.id
_entity.type
_entity.pdbx_description
1 polymer ?
#
loop_
_entity_poly.entity_id
_entity_poly.type
_entity_poly.pdbx_seq_one_letter_code
_entity_poly.pdbx_strand_id
1 'polypeptide(L)'
;MNNNETLKIVIVGHVDHGKSTLIGRLFFDTGSIPEVRYQEIAATCRAQGREFEFAYLMDALEEERDQNITIDTASTFFKTAKRPYVIIDAPGHKQFLKNMITGASSADAAILLIDGAEGVREQTKRHAYVLSLLGIRQVVVAVNKLDMVGYDGKIFRRVENDIRTFLHSVGIVPSHVIPVSAREGENMAKRLGKTPWYTGLTVLEALDTFENVHADRTLPLRLPVQDVYKWDDKRIYAGRVESGEIRKGDEVIFLPSGKITRVKSVEKWQKPDLFSAGAGESVGITTEDELFVERGEVIARRDNAPVKTREILASIFWLADRPFQAGKSYTLKLATAEVTATAAVIEERLDSSSLEVTERHGKELLATEVGSVVFALKSDIAADLYGENIALGRFVIEDGTLISGGGIIRRLSSDSGGSAQTVRLDEKFIIGEEGSFVDLTRERREIDFHVTTLFLDYLGDGNKVLFRLRDPRQVEPVARMAFEHDMNFTFGRDGERINLILYRNAVESKKEWGDQASP
;
A
#
# COMPACT_ATOMS: atom_id res chain seq x y z
N MET A 1 21.05 6.49 -18.26
CA MET A 1 19.78 6.41 -17.52
C MET A 1 18.96 7.63 -17.91
N ASN A 2 17.84 7.46 -18.59
CA ASN A 2 17.01 8.61 -19.03
C ASN A 2 16.26 9.18 -17.82
N ASN A 3 16.81 10.23 -17.23
CA ASN A 3 16.25 10.96 -16.07
C ASN A 3 15.06 11.88 -16.41
N ASN A 4 14.29 11.57 -17.45
CA ASN A 4 13.19 12.43 -17.94
C ASN A 4 11.80 11.89 -17.61
N GLU A 5 11.69 10.92 -16.71
CA GLU A 5 10.39 10.40 -16.30
C GLU A 5 9.75 11.32 -15.26
N THR A 6 8.51 11.70 -15.55
CA THR A 6 7.68 12.53 -14.67
C THR A 6 7.38 11.77 -13.38
N LEU A 7 7.67 12.36 -12.22
CA LEU A 7 7.31 11.81 -10.92
C LEU A 7 5.96 12.38 -10.47
N LYS A 8 5.06 11.50 -10.08
CA LYS A 8 3.73 11.87 -9.57
C LYS A 8 3.77 11.92 -8.05
N ILE A 9 3.48 13.07 -7.48
CA ILE A 9 3.46 13.26 -6.03
C ILE A 9 2.08 13.67 -5.53
N VAL A 10 1.75 13.21 -4.34
CA VAL A 10 0.55 13.64 -3.62
C VAL A 10 0.97 14.45 -2.39
N ILE A 11 0.26 15.55 -2.09
CA ILE A 11 0.49 16.38 -0.91
C ILE A 11 -0.67 16.19 0.04
N VAL A 12 -0.36 15.67 1.24
CA VAL A 12 -1.34 15.34 2.26
C VAL A 12 -1.05 16.08 3.57
N GLY A 13 -2.08 16.37 4.33
CA GLY A 13 -1.98 17.07 5.61
C GLY A 13 -3.34 17.61 6.06
N HIS A 14 -3.46 17.96 7.33
CA HIS A 14 -4.70 18.52 7.86
C HIS A 14 -5.05 19.84 7.15
N VAL A 15 -6.32 20.24 7.26
CA VAL A 15 -6.77 21.58 6.87
C VAL A 15 -5.96 22.61 7.63
N ASP A 16 -5.72 23.73 7.01
CA ASP A 16 -4.94 24.85 7.56
C ASP A 16 -3.45 24.56 7.85
N HIS A 17 -2.94 23.36 7.59
CA HIS A 17 -1.50 23.08 7.68
C HIS A 17 -0.67 23.75 6.57
N GLY A 18 -1.32 24.42 5.60
CA GLY A 18 -0.66 25.23 4.56
C GLY A 18 -0.34 24.47 3.28
N LYS A 19 -1.19 23.50 2.86
CA LYS A 19 -1.00 22.76 1.58
C LYS A 19 -0.97 23.70 0.38
N SER A 20 -2.00 24.54 0.21
CA SER A 20 -2.06 25.50 -0.92
C SER A 20 -0.89 26.48 -0.89
N THR A 21 -0.48 26.93 0.29
CA THR A 21 0.70 27.78 0.46
C THR A 21 1.97 27.08 0.03
N LEU A 22 2.15 25.80 0.41
CA LEU A 22 3.31 25.00 0.03
C LEU A 22 3.35 24.76 -1.48
N ILE A 23 2.22 24.42 -2.10
CA ILE A 23 2.12 24.20 -3.55
C ILE A 23 2.43 25.50 -4.31
N GLY A 24 1.77 26.60 -3.94
CA GLY A 24 2.01 27.90 -4.55
C GLY A 24 3.46 28.36 -4.40
N ARG A 25 4.09 28.06 -3.27
CA ARG A 25 5.52 28.32 -3.04
C ARG A 25 6.41 27.46 -3.93
N LEU A 26 6.13 26.18 -4.07
CA LEU A 26 6.88 25.30 -4.97
C LEU A 26 6.83 25.82 -6.42
N PHE A 27 5.66 26.25 -6.89
CA PHE A 27 5.52 26.81 -8.24
C PHE A 27 6.30 28.10 -8.41
N PHE A 28 6.26 28.98 -7.42
CA PHE A 28 7.02 30.22 -7.43
C PHE A 28 8.53 29.94 -7.47
N ASP A 29 9.03 29.12 -6.55
CA ASP A 29 10.45 28.82 -6.40
C ASP A 29 11.03 28.05 -7.60
N THR A 30 10.21 27.29 -8.33
CA THR A 30 10.62 26.55 -9.53
C THR A 30 10.44 27.35 -10.83
N GLY A 31 9.91 28.58 -10.75
CA GLY A 31 9.61 29.39 -11.92
C GLY A 31 8.50 28.80 -12.81
N SER A 32 7.64 27.94 -12.25
CA SER A 32 6.54 27.32 -12.97
C SER A 32 5.33 28.25 -13.15
N ILE A 33 5.32 29.36 -12.42
CA ILE A 33 4.38 30.46 -12.61
C ILE A 33 5.12 31.61 -13.29
N PRO A 34 4.58 32.17 -14.39
CA PRO A 34 5.14 33.35 -15.05
C PRO A 34 5.19 34.54 -14.07
N GLU A 35 6.29 35.26 -14.06
CA GLU A 35 6.50 36.43 -13.18
C GLU A 35 5.39 37.48 -13.35
N VAL A 36 4.89 37.69 -14.55
CA VAL A 36 3.77 38.60 -14.85
C VAL A 36 2.53 38.20 -14.05
N ARG A 37 2.24 36.90 -13.98
CA ARG A 37 1.06 36.38 -13.27
C ARG A 37 1.19 36.58 -11.75
N TYR A 38 2.37 36.32 -11.21
CA TYR A 38 2.67 36.60 -9.80
C TYR A 38 2.43 38.08 -9.47
N GLN A 39 2.93 39.00 -10.32
CA GLN A 39 2.78 40.44 -10.14
C GLN A 39 1.32 40.90 -10.20
N GLU A 40 0.51 40.32 -11.08
CA GLU A 40 -0.94 40.62 -11.20
C GLU A 40 -1.69 40.24 -9.91
N ILE A 41 -1.45 39.03 -9.39
CA ILE A 41 -2.10 38.55 -8.17
C ILE A 41 -1.63 39.36 -6.95
N ALA A 42 -0.33 39.65 -6.85
CA ALA A 42 0.22 40.49 -5.81
C ALA A 42 -0.34 41.93 -5.85
N ALA A 43 -0.56 42.48 -7.05
CA ALA A 43 -1.19 43.80 -7.22
C ALA A 43 -2.67 43.77 -6.80
N THR A 44 -3.40 42.72 -7.14
CA THR A 44 -4.81 42.51 -6.74
C THR A 44 -4.94 42.43 -5.21
N CYS A 45 -4.08 41.64 -4.54
CA CYS A 45 -4.04 41.56 -3.08
C CYS A 45 -3.80 42.95 -2.45
N ARG A 46 -2.82 43.70 -2.96
CA ARG A 46 -2.54 45.06 -2.46
C ARG A 46 -3.72 46.01 -2.65
N ALA A 47 -4.37 45.92 -3.81
CA ALA A 47 -5.55 46.76 -4.09
C ALA A 47 -6.74 46.45 -3.14
N GLN A 48 -6.81 45.20 -2.67
CA GLN A 48 -7.83 44.77 -1.68
C GLN A 48 -7.39 44.98 -0.21
N GLY A 49 -6.23 45.55 0.03
CA GLY A 49 -5.69 45.76 1.40
C GLY A 49 -5.29 44.46 2.10
N ARG A 50 -5.03 43.38 1.35
CA ARG A 50 -4.64 42.08 1.89
C ARG A 50 -3.13 41.86 1.69
N GLU A 51 -2.51 41.18 2.66
CA GLU A 51 -1.15 40.66 2.43
C GLU A 51 -1.19 39.56 1.36
N PHE A 52 -0.14 39.48 0.54
CA PHE A 52 0.01 38.43 -0.44
C PHE A 52 0.27 37.09 0.26
N GLU A 53 -0.48 36.07 -0.13
CA GLU A 53 -0.27 34.69 0.29
C GLU A 53 -0.13 33.77 -0.92
N PHE A 54 0.79 32.81 -0.85
CA PHE A 54 1.00 31.82 -1.94
C PHE A 54 -0.23 30.94 -2.19
N ALA A 55 -1.15 30.81 -1.23
CA ALA A 55 -2.42 30.12 -1.42
C ALA A 55 -3.26 30.77 -2.53
N TYR A 56 -3.24 32.09 -2.66
CA TYR A 56 -3.99 32.81 -3.69
C TYR A 56 -3.53 32.51 -5.12
N LEU A 57 -2.29 32.04 -5.30
CA LEU A 57 -1.82 31.55 -6.59
C LEU A 57 -2.58 30.30 -7.00
N MET A 58 -2.91 29.44 -6.04
CA MET A 58 -3.67 28.21 -6.29
C MET A 58 -5.13 28.52 -6.57
N ASP A 59 -5.74 29.39 -5.75
CA ASP A 59 -7.14 29.80 -5.91
C ASP A 59 -7.35 30.44 -7.30
N ALA A 60 -6.44 31.30 -7.75
CA ALA A 60 -6.50 31.91 -9.08
C ALA A 60 -6.33 30.92 -10.22
N LEU A 61 -5.51 29.88 -10.04
CA LEU A 61 -5.36 28.80 -11.02
C LEU A 61 -6.60 27.91 -11.07
N GLU A 62 -7.28 27.67 -9.95
CA GLU A 62 -8.55 26.94 -9.88
C GLU A 62 -9.68 27.71 -10.55
N GLU A 63 -9.84 29.01 -10.27
CA GLU A 63 -10.84 29.85 -10.91
C GLU A 63 -10.70 29.90 -12.44
N GLU A 64 -9.48 29.97 -12.97
CA GLU A 64 -9.24 29.93 -14.42
C GLU A 64 -9.60 28.60 -15.06
N ARG A 65 -9.45 27.51 -14.32
CA ARG A 65 -9.81 26.17 -14.79
C ARG A 65 -11.30 25.94 -14.80
N ASP A 66 -12.03 26.43 -13.81
CA ASP A 66 -13.49 26.35 -13.75
C ASP A 66 -14.15 27.15 -14.89
N GLN A 67 -13.50 28.20 -15.38
CA GLN A 67 -13.96 28.98 -16.52
C GLN A 67 -13.62 28.36 -17.89
N ASN A 68 -12.60 27.50 -17.97
CA ASN A 68 -12.20 26.77 -19.16
C ASN A 68 -12.64 25.30 -19.05
N ILE A 69 -13.89 25.04 -19.38
CA ILE A 69 -14.60 23.75 -19.35
C ILE A 69 -13.73 22.63 -19.97
N THR A 70 -12.89 22.00 -19.15
CA THR A 70 -12.30 20.70 -19.47
C THR A 70 -12.32 19.84 -18.21
N ILE A 71 -13.20 18.86 -18.23
CA ILE A 71 -13.35 17.85 -17.16
C ILE A 71 -12.20 16.86 -17.29
N ASP A 72 -11.05 17.19 -16.74
CA ASP A 72 -10.01 16.21 -16.51
C ASP A 72 -9.32 16.46 -15.18
N THR A 73 -9.00 15.37 -14.48
CA THR A 73 -8.37 15.36 -13.15
C THR A 73 -7.23 16.36 -13.09
N ALA A 74 -7.36 17.34 -12.22
CA ALA A 74 -6.47 18.48 -12.09
C ALA A 74 -5.05 18.09 -11.71
N SER A 75 -4.21 17.79 -12.70
CA SER A 75 -2.79 17.59 -12.52
C SER A 75 -2.06 18.91 -12.71
N THR A 76 -1.42 19.40 -11.68
CA THR A 76 -0.62 20.63 -11.72
C THR A 76 0.86 20.27 -11.83
N PHE A 77 1.57 20.89 -12.77
CA PHE A 77 2.94 20.51 -13.14
C PHE A 77 3.95 21.54 -12.65
N PHE A 78 5.07 21.06 -12.12
CA PHE A 78 6.28 21.87 -11.96
C PHE A 78 7.51 21.07 -12.38
N LYS A 79 8.64 21.78 -12.55
CA LYS A 79 9.88 21.17 -13.02
C LYS A 79 11.05 21.66 -12.19
N THR A 80 11.87 20.71 -11.71
CA THR A 80 13.19 21.01 -11.19
C THR A 80 14.26 20.89 -12.29
N ALA A 81 15.50 21.16 -11.98
CA ALA A 81 16.61 20.91 -12.90
C ALA A 81 16.75 19.41 -13.24
N LYS A 82 16.26 18.52 -12.37
CA LYS A 82 16.42 17.07 -12.51
C LYS A 82 15.31 16.42 -13.32
N ARG A 83 14.04 16.78 -13.04
CA ARG A 83 12.85 16.14 -13.68
C ARG A 83 11.58 16.98 -13.57
N PRO A 84 10.55 16.66 -14.39
CA PRO A 84 9.20 17.18 -14.20
C PRO A 84 8.47 16.43 -13.09
N TYR A 85 7.55 17.13 -12.40
CA TYR A 85 6.67 16.63 -11.37
C TYR A 85 5.21 16.92 -11.70
N VAL A 86 4.35 15.98 -11.37
CA VAL A 86 2.89 16.15 -11.38
C VAL A 86 2.42 16.11 -9.95
N ILE A 87 1.80 17.17 -9.47
CA ILE A 87 1.07 17.16 -8.22
C ILE A 87 -0.31 16.61 -8.50
N ILE A 88 -0.63 15.49 -7.88
CA ILE A 88 -1.98 14.97 -7.87
C ILE A 88 -2.71 15.77 -6.81
N ASP A 89 -3.64 16.59 -7.26
CA ASP A 89 -4.39 17.47 -6.37
C ASP A 89 -5.24 16.67 -5.41
N ALA A 90 -5.22 17.11 -4.19
CA ALA A 90 -5.92 16.54 -3.07
C ALA A 90 -6.79 17.62 -2.43
N PRO A 91 -7.99 17.89 -3.00
CA PRO A 91 -8.90 18.90 -2.44
C PRO A 91 -9.32 18.54 -1.01
N GLY A 92 -9.60 19.57 -0.22
CA GLY A 92 -9.79 19.48 1.23
C GLY A 92 -10.90 18.55 1.74
N HIS A 93 -10.71 18.03 2.92
CA HIS A 93 -11.63 17.34 3.83
C HIS A 93 -12.02 15.88 3.45
N LYS A 94 -13.31 15.62 3.24
CA LYS A 94 -13.86 14.28 3.02
C LYS A 94 -13.69 13.80 1.58
N GLN A 95 -13.69 14.71 0.61
CA GLN A 95 -13.50 14.39 -0.81
C GLN A 95 -12.05 14.00 -1.12
N PHE A 96 -11.09 14.50 -0.33
CA PHE A 96 -9.68 14.20 -0.45
C PHE A 96 -9.37 12.70 -0.39
N LEU A 97 -9.93 11.99 0.58
CA LEU A 97 -9.69 10.55 0.73
C LEU A 97 -10.24 9.74 -0.47
N LYS A 98 -11.36 10.17 -1.08
CA LYS A 98 -11.89 9.57 -2.32
C LYS A 98 -10.96 9.81 -3.51
N ASN A 99 -10.54 11.05 -3.70
CA ASN A 99 -9.63 11.42 -4.79
C ASN A 99 -8.23 10.83 -4.58
N MET A 100 -7.82 10.65 -3.31
CA MET A 100 -6.56 10.01 -2.97
C MET A 100 -6.55 8.53 -3.36
N ILE A 101 -7.64 7.80 -3.16
CA ILE A 101 -7.72 6.39 -3.55
C ILE A 101 -7.76 6.25 -5.08
N THR A 102 -8.42 7.16 -5.80
CA THR A 102 -8.48 7.15 -7.26
C THR A 102 -7.24 7.75 -7.93
N GLY A 103 -6.73 8.85 -7.42
CA GLY A 103 -5.58 9.57 -7.99
C GLY A 103 -4.23 9.09 -7.46
N ALA A 104 -4.10 8.93 -6.15
CA ALA A 104 -2.85 8.52 -5.52
C ALA A 104 -2.50 7.04 -5.72
N SER A 105 -3.43 6.23 -6.25
CA SER A 105 -3.05 4.91 -6.79
C SER A 105 -1.98 5.00 -7.87
N SER A 106 -1.81 6.16 -8.49
CA SER A 106 -0.76 6.45 -9.47
C SER A 106 0.37 7.33 -8.95
N ALA A 107 0.37 7.73 -7.65
CA ALA A 107 1.43 8.54 -7.07
C ALA A 107 2.66 7.68 -6.73
N ASP A 108 3.83 8.20 -7.07
CA ASP A 108 5.12 7.57 -6.80
C ASP A 108 5.65 7.94 -5.41
N ALA A 109 5.23 9.12 -4.90
CA ALA A 109 5.71 9.67 -3.64
C ALA A 109 4.69 10.61 -2.98
N ALA A 110 4.91 10.95 -1.71
CA ALA A 110 4.07 11.87 -0.96
C ALA A 110 4.86 12.91 -0.18
N ILE A 111 4.25 14.08 -0.02
CA ILE A 111 4.63 15.05 1.01
C ILE A 111 3.54 15.02 2.10
N LEU A 112 3.91 14.62 3.30
CA LEU A 112 3.05 14.69 4.49
C LEU A 112 3.33 15.98 5.23
N LEU A 113 2.34 16.88 5.27
CA LEU A 113 2.45 18.21 5.86
C LEU A 113 1.92 18.22 7.29
N ILE A 114 2.72 18.74 8.22
CA ILE A 114 2.38 18.88 9.64
C ILE A 114 2.60 20.33 10.06
N ASP A 115 1.67 20.90 10.82
CA ASP A 115 1.85 22.18 11.47
C ASP A 115 2.79 22.03 12.68
N GLY A 116 3.88 22.80 12.73
CA GLY A 116 4.87 22.73 13.80
C GLY A 116 4.33 23.11 15.18
N ALA A 117 3.33 24.00 15.23
CA ALA A 117 2.69 24.41 16.48
C ALA A 117 1.71 23.36 17.00
N GLU A 118 0.95 22.74 16.09
CA GLU A 118 -0.06 21.74 16.45
C GLU A 118 0.53 20.34 16.68
N GLY A 119 1.60 19.99 15.97
CA GLY A 119 2.20 18.66 15.99
C GLY A 119 1.37 17.61 15.28
N VAL A 120 1.59 16.34 15.65
CA VAL A 120 0.94 15.17 15.02
C VAL A 120 -0.48 15.01 15.55
N ARG A 121 -1.47 15.28 14.70
CA ARG A 121 -2.91 15.15 15.00
C ARG A 121 -3.49 13.84 14.46
N GLU A 122 -4.70 13.49 14.90
CA GLU A 122 -5.42 12.30 14.42
C GLU A 122 -5.53 12.26 12.88
N GLN A 123 -5.87 13.39 12.26
CA GLN A 123 -5.96 13.44 10.80
C GLN A 123 -4.62 13.23 10.11
N THR A 124 -3.51 13.72 10.70
CA THR A 124 -2.16 13.43 10.21
C THR A 124 -1.90 11.93 10.21
N LYS A 125 -2.27 11.25 11.30
CA LYS A 125 -2.14 9.80 11.43
C LYS A 125 -3.02 9.06 10.41
N ARG A 126 -4.27 9.47 10.22
CA ARG A 126 -5.17 8.90 9.21
C ARG A 126 -4.60 9.03 7.80
N HIS A 127 -4.08 10.21 7.44
CA HIS A 127 -3.43 10.40 6.14
C HIS A 127 -2.21 9.48 5.98
N ALA A 128 -1.36 9.38 7.00
CA ALA A 128 -0.21 8.49 6.98
C ALA A 128 -0.61 7.01 6.81
N TYR A 129 -1.68 6.59 7.50
CA TYR A 129 -2.23 5.24 7.33
C TYR A 129 -2.73 5.00 5.90
N VAL A 130 -3.44 5.97 5.31
CA VAL A 130 -3.92 5.86 3.92
C VAL A 130 -2.74 5.82 2.93
N LEU A 131 -1.67 6.60 3.15
CA LEU A 131 -0.45 6.49 2.34
C LEU A 131 0.14 5.07 2.41
N SER A 132 0.17 4.46 3.60
CA SER A 132 0.60 3.06 3.77
C SER A 132 -0.28 2.08 2.99
N LEU A 133 -1.61 2.21 3.09
CA LEU A 133 -2.56 1.38 2.34
C LEU A 133 -2.43 1.53 0.82
N LEU A 134 -2.09 2.74 0.34
CA LEU A 134 -1.87 3.00 -1.08
C LEU A 134 -0.50 2.56 -1.57
N GLY A 135 0.38 2.10 -0.69
CA GLY A 135 1.72 1.66 -1.02
C GLY A 135 2.71 2.76 -1.30
N ILE A 136 2.40 3.97 -0.92
CA ILE A 136 3.30 5.10 -1.09
C ILE A 136 4.35 5.03 0.02
N ARG A 137 5.53 4.54 -0.33
CA ARG A 137 6.64 4.36 0.62
C ARG A 137 7.64 5.50 0.61
N GLN A 138 7.74 6.23 -0.50
CA GLN A 138 8.59 7.41 -0.61
C GLN A 138 7.85 8.62 -0.04
N VAL A 139 8.11 8.93 1.22
CA VAL A 139 7.42 10.00 1.96
C VAL A 139 8.43 11.01 2.50
N VAL A 140 8.24 12.29 2.14
CA VAL A 140 8.85 13.43 2.81
C VAL A 140 7.84 14.00 3.80
N VAL A 141 8.27 14.22 5.03
CA VAL A 141 7.47 14.95 6.02
C VAL A 141 7.94 16.40 6.07
N ALA A 142 7.06 17.35 5.82
CA ALA A 142 7.33 18.77 5.95
C ALA A 142 6.64 19.31 7.22
N VAL A 143 7.44 19.68 8.22
CA VAL A 143 6.96 20.33 9.45
C VAL A 143 6.91 21.83 9.17
N ASN A 144 5.71 22.30 8.83
CA ASN A 144 5.45 23.66 8.33
C ASN A 144 5.12 24.64 9.46
N LYS A 145 5.07 25.92 9.10
CA LYS A 145 4.78 27.06 9.98
C LYS A 145 5.76 27.20 11.14
N LEU A 146 7.03 26.85 10.92
CA LEU A 146 8.06 27.02 11.95
C LEU A 146 8.32 28.49 12.29
N ASP A 147 7.97 29.41 11.39
CA ASP A 147 7.92 30.86 11.65
C ASP A 147 7.03 31.22 12.83
N MET A 148 5.87 30.54 12.98
CA MET A 148 4.93 30.79 14.08
C MET A 148 5.44 30.32 15.44
N VAL A 149 6.40 29.41 15.47
CA VAL A 149 7.02 28.91 16.70
C VAL A 149 8.49 29.36 16.84
N GLY A 150 8.86 30.46 16.16
CA GLY A 150 10.18 31.06 16.25
C GLY A 150 11.33 30.17 15.80
N TYR A 151 11.06 29.22 14.89
CA TYR A 151 12.03 28.25 14.37
C TYR A 151 12.72 27.40 15.46
N ASP A 152 11.97 27.10 16.55
CA ASP A 152 12.53 26.34 17.68
C ASP A 152 12.81 24.86 17.29
N GLY A 153 14.09 24.51 17.31
CA GLY A 153 14.55 23.15 17.03
C GLY A 153 14.08 22.09 18.04
N LYS A 154 13.65 22.47 19.26
CA LYS A 154 13.11 21.53 20.24
C LYS A 154 11.70 21.11 19.85
N ILE A 155 10.89 22.07 19.39
CA ILE A 155 9.53 21.80 18.89
C ILE A 155 9.61 20.88 17.68
N PHE A 156 10.48 21.21 16.72
CA PHE A 156 10.70 20.36 15.53
C PHE A 156 11.07 18.92 15.92
N ARG A 157 12.09 18.74 16.79
CA ARG A 157 12.55 17.38 17.18
C ARG A 157 11.46 16.57 17.85
N ARG A 158 10.58 17.20 18.64
CA ARG A 158 9.42 16.50 19.22
C ARG A 158 8.48 16.01 18.12
N VAL A 159 8.06 16.89 17.20
CA VAL A 159 7.17 16.53 16.10
C VAL A 159 7.80 15.47 15.19
N GLU A 160 9.09 15.59 14.91
CA GLU A 160 9.85 14.59 14.14
C GLU A 160 9.82 13.21 14.79
N ASN A 161 10.07 13.12 16.09
CA ASN A 161 10.06 11.85 16.81
C ASN A 161 8.67 11.22 16.81
N ASP A 162 7.63 12.01 17.09
CA ASP A 162 6.25 11.55 17.13
C ASP A 162 5.81 10.98 15.77
N ILE A 163 6.09 11.71 14.69
CA ILE A 163 5.69 11.26 13.35
C ILE A 163 6.50 10.07 12.85
N ARG A 164 7.81 10.01 13.12
CA ARG A 164 8.63 8.84 12.76
C ARG A 164 8.14 7.59 13.47
N THR A 165 7.80 7.68 14.74
CA THR A 165 7.26 6.56 15.52
C THR A 165 5.95 6.06 14.90
N PHE A 166 5.03 6.96 14.58
CA PHE A 166 3.77 6.57 13.97
C PHE A 166 3.94 6.01 12.56
N LEU A 167 4.73 6.66 11.70
CA LEU A 167 4.98 6.17 10.34
C LEU A 167 5.60 4.77 10.34
N HIS A 168 6.54 4.52 11.27
CA HIS A 168 7.14 3.20 11.43
C HIS A 168 6.10 2.13 11.80
N SER A 169 5.14 2.44 12.69
CA SER A 169 4.07 1.50 13.08
C SER A 169 3.14 1.11 11.92
N VAL A 170 3.04 1.97 10.89
CA VAL A 170 2.27 1.68 9.67
C VAL A 170 3.15 1.24 8.48
N GLY A 171 4.42 0.89 8.74
CA GLY A 171 5.34 0.35 7.73
C GLY A 171 5.91 1.39 6.76
N ILE A 172 5.90 2.68 7.11
CA ILE A 172 6.52 3.75 6.33
C ILE A 172 7.76 4.26 7.07
N VAL A 173 8.90 4.29 6.37
CA VAL A 173 10.10 4.99 6.83
C VAL A 173 10.21 6.30 6.03
N PRO A 174 9.98 7.47 6.65
CA PRO A 174 10.06 8.72 5.91
C PRO A 174 11.51 8.96 5.45
N SER A 175 11.69 9.28 4.16
CA SER A 175 13.01 9.56 3.60
C SER A 175 13.65 10.78 4.28
N HIS A 176 12.85 11.82 4.49
CA HIS A 176 13.30 13.06 5.15
C HIS A 176 12.17 13.63 6.00
N VAL A 177 12.55 14.28 7.12
CA VAL A 177 11.66 15.14 7.90
C VAL A 177 12.31 16.53 7.89
N ILE A 178 11.60 17.52 7.34
CA ILE A 178 12.17 18.82 6.99
C ILE A 178 11.42 19.93 7.74
N PRO A 179 12.14 20.78 8.51
CA PRO A 179 11.53 21.96 9.11
C PRO A 179 11.35 23.05 8.04
N VAL A 180 10.11 23.49 7.81
CA VAL A 180 9.83 24.47 6.75
C VAL A 180 8.99 25.66 7.24
N SER A 181 9.10 26.77 6.54
CA SER A 181 8.10 27.80 6.46
C SER A 181 7.73 28.01 5.00
N ALA A 182 6.59 27.47 4.56
CA ALA A 182 6.12 27.64 3.19
C ALA A 182 5.83 29.12 2.89
N ARG A 183 5.39 29.92 3.88
CA ARG A 183 5.15 31.34 3.76
C ARG A 183 6.46 32.10 3.48
N GLU A 184 7.49 31.88 4.29
CA GLU A 184 8.77 32.59 4.16
C GLU A 184 9.74 31.93 3.17
N GLY A 185 9.55 30.65 2.86
CA GLY A 185 10.38 29.86 1.94
C GLY A 185 11.58 29.18 2.59
N GLU A 186 11.64 29.16 3.93
CA GLU A 186 12.73 28.45 4.62
C GLU A 186 12.68 26.97 4.32
N ASN A 187 13.78 26.40 3.85
CA ASN A 187 13.97 25.00 3.47
C ASN A 187 13.00 24.47 2.40
N MET A 188 12.38 25.36 1.61
CA MET A 188 11.56 24.94 0.47
C MET A 188 12.44 24.60 -0.73
N ALA A 189 12.99 25.58 -1.43
CA ALA A 189 13.98 25.44 -2.51
C ALA A 189 15.39 25.80 -2.05
N LYS A 190 15.50 26.65 -1.04
CA LYS A 190 16.76 27.18 -0.51
C LYS A 190 16.70 27.24 1.01
N ARG A 191 17.87 27.20 1.64
CA ARG A 191 18.03 27.49 3.06
C ARG A 191 18.24 28.99 3.24
N LEU A 192 17.37 29.65 3.98
CA LEU A 192 17.47 31.08 4.24
C LEU A 192 18.21 31.39 5.56
N GLY A 193 18.61 30.34 6.31
CA GLY A 193 19.38 30.46 7.54
C GLY A 193 18.56 30.68 8.80
N LYS A 194 17.23 30.57 8.74
CA LYS A 194 16.34 30.68 9.91
C LYS A 194 16.43 29.45 10.83
N THR A 195 16.83 28.31 10.28
CA THR A 195 16.99 27.03 10.99
C THR A 195 18.47 26.58 10.99
N PRO A 196 19.41 27.29 11.65
CA PRO A 196 20.84 26.99 11.58
C PRO A 196 21.20 25.62 12.19
N TRP A 197 20.32 25.07 13.01
CA TRP A 197 20.44 23.75 13.61
C TRP A 197 20.03 22.59 12.67
N TYR A 198 19.46 22.90 11.50
CA TYR A 198 19.09 21.92 10.49
C TYR A 198 20.08 21.94 9.33
N THR A 199 20.69 20.79 9.06
CA THR A 199 21.71 20.62 7.99
C THR A 199 21.24 19.68 6.88
N GLY A 200 19.99 19.20 6.95
CA GLY A 200 19.40 18.27 5.98
C GLY A 200 19.04 18.93 4.64
N LEU A 201 18.36 18.20 3.79
CA LEU A 201 17.91 18.64 2.47
C LEU A 201 16.73 19.62 2.57
N THR A 202 16.59 20.49 1.55
CA THR A 202 15.35 21.24 1.30
C THR A 202 14.27 20.33 0.73
N VAL A 203 13.01 20.81 0.67
CA VAL A 203 11.92 20.02 0.10
C VAL A 203 12.19 19.63 -1.35
N LEU A 204 12.65 20.58 -2.20
CA LEU A 204 12.96 20.26 -3.60
C LEU A 204 14.15 19.31 -3.73
N GLU A 205 15.20 19.49 -2.95
CA GLU A 205 16.34 18.56 -2.94
C GLU A 205 15.91 17.15 -2.52
N ALA A 206 15.04 17.03 -1.50
CA ALA A 206 14.52 15.75 -1.04
C ALA A 206 13.62 15.07 -2.09
N LEU A 207 12.74 15.81 -2.76
CA LEU A 207 11.94 15.28 -3.87
C LEU A 207 12.84 14.76 -5.01
N ASP A 208 13.93 15.47 -5.30
CA ASP A 208 14.88 15.06 -6.33
C ASP A 208 15.69 13.80 -5.96
N THR A 209 15.64 13.32 -4.71
CA THR A 209 16.21 12.01 -4.32
C THR A 209 15.30 10.84 -4.67
N PHE A 210 14.01 11.08 -4.88
CA PHE A 210 13.05 10.01 -5.14
C PHE A 210 13.33 9.30 -6.46
N GLU A 211 12.99 8.02 -6.47
CA GLU A 211 13.11 7.15 -7.65
C GLU A 211 11.72 6.81 -8.19
N ASN A 212 11.64 6.53 -9.46
CA ASN A 212 10.40 6.01 -10.04
C ASN A 212 10.27 4.54 -9.67
N VAL A 213 9.38 4.24 -8.70
CA VAL A 213 9.21 2.90 -8.10
C VAL A 213 8.66 1.88 -9.11
N HIS A 214 8.03 2.35 -10.20
CA HIS A 214 7.39 1.49 -11.18
C HIS A 214 8.34 0.82 -12.19
N ALA A 215 9.66 0.98 -12.03
CA ALA A 215 10.65 0.49 -13.00
C ALA A 215 11.43 -0.75 -12.54
N ASP A 216 10.97 -1.50 -11.53
CA ASP A 216 11.72 -2.66 -11.06
C ASP A 216 11.53 -3.86 -12.01
N ARG A 217 12.54 -4.04 -12.88
CA ARG A 217 12.62 -5.16 -13.83
C ARG A 217 13.06 -6.46 -13.18
N THR A 218 13.49 -6.44 -11.91
CA THR A 218 13.98 -7.63 -11.19
C THR A 218 12.86 -8.43 -10.55
N LEU A 219 11.70 -7.80 -10.35
CA LEU A 219 10.51 -8.45 -9.81
C LEU A 219 9.89 -9.42 -10.84
N PRO A 220 9.04 -10.35 -10.38
CA PRO A 220 8.25 -11.20 -11.26
C PRO A 220 7.43 -10.42 -12.29
N LEU A 221 7.33 -10.95 -13.51
CA LEU A 221 6.51 -10.35 -14.57
C LEU A 221 5.04 -10.29 -14.15
N ARG A 222 4.47 -9.08 -14.20
CA ARG A 222 3.03 -8.83 -14.08
C ARG A 222 2.60 -7.86 -15.16
N LEU A 223 1.80 -8.34 -16.10
CA LEU A 223 1.23 -7.55 -17.20
C LEU A 223 -0.29 -7.76 -17.23
N PRO A 224 -1.06 -6.97 -16.48
CA PRO A 224 -2.52 -7.01 -16.53
C PRO A 224 -3.03 -6.63 -17.92
N VAL A 225 -3.91 -7.44 -18.48
CA VAL A 225 -4.55 -7.21 -19.77
C VAL A 225 -5.62 -6.13 -19.60
N GLN A 226 -5.38 -4.99 -20.23
CA GLN A 226 -6.32 -3.86 -20.23
C GLN A 226 -7.34 -3.95 -21.35
N ASP A 227 -6.91 -4.45 -22.51
CA ASP A 227 -7.77 -4.62 -23.67
C ASP A 227 -7.18 -5.65 -24.64
N VAL A 228 -8.02 -6.20 -25.51
CA VAL A 228 -7.64 -7.15 -26.55
C VAL A 228 -8.09 -6.62 -27.90
N TYR A 229 -7.13 -6.24 -28.75
CA TYR A 229 -7.39 -5.73 -30.08
C TYR A 229 -7.23 -6.85 -31.11
N LYS A 230 -8.15 -6.88 -32.08
CA LYS A 230 -8.00 -7.67 -33.28
C LYS A 230 -7.70 -6.73 -34.44
N TRP A 231 -6.49 -6.87 -34.99
CA TRP A 231 -6.05 -6.07 -36.15
C TRP A 231 -5.62 -7.03 -37.25
N ASP A 232 -6.39 -7.04 -38.33
CA ASP A 232 -6.29 -8.04 -39.40
C ASP A 232 -6.31 -9.47 -38.82
N ASP A 233 -5.26 -10.24 -39.07
CA ASP A 233 -5.10 -11.61 -38.55
C ASP A 233 -4.31 -11.67 -37.23
N LYS A 234 -4.03 -10.50 -36.58
CA LYS A 234 -3.30 -10.42 -35.32
C LYS A 234 -4.22 -10.13 -34.16
N ARG A 235 -4.08 -10.87 -33.09
CA ARG A 235 -4.66 -10.55 -31.80
C ARG A 235 -3.58 -9.96 -30.90
N ILE A 236 -3.80 -8.74 -30.41
CA ILE A 236 -2.87 -7.99 -29.59
C ILE A 236 -3.46 -7.86 -28.18
N TYR A 237 -2.77 -8.40 -27.19
CA TYR A 237 -3.10 -8.23 -25.78
C TYR A 237 -2.37 -7.00 -25.26
N ALA A 238 -3.11 -5.93 -25.00
CA ALA A 238 -2.55 -4.66 -24.58
C ALA A 238 -2.63 -4.49 -23.07
N GLY A 239 -1.58 -3.94 -22.48
CA GLY A 239 -1.51 -3.64 -21.07
C GLY A 239 -0.26 -2.85 -20.71
N ARG A 240 -0.13 -2.53 -19.42
CA ARG A 240 1.09 -1.96 -18.86
C ARG A 240 1.83 -3.05 -18.09
N VAL A 241 3.13 -3.14 -18.28
CA VAL A 241 4.00 -3.98 -17.45
C VAL A 241 4.09 -3.33 -16.08
N GLU A 242 3.45 -3.93 -15.07
CA GLU A 242 3.45 -3.41 -13.70
C GLU A 242 4.73 -3.79 -12.94
N SER A 243 5.31 -4.96 -13.25
CA SER A 243 6.59 -5.39 -12.71
C SER A 243 7.29 -6.38 -13.64
N GLY A 244 8.61 -6.51 -13.49
CA GLY A 244 9.42 -7.44 -14.26
C GLY A 244 9.67 -6.99 -15.70
N GLU A 245 9.94 -7.95 -16.56
CA GLU A 245 10.21 -7.75 -17.99
C GLU A 245 9.60 -8.89 -18.80
N ILE A 246 8.97 -8.54 -19.94
CA ILE A 246 8.48 -9.49 -20.94
C ILE A 246 9.36 -9.44 -22.18
N ARG A 247 9.68 -10.59 -22.74
CA ARG A 247 10.56 -10.76 -23.91
C ARG A 247 9.89 -11.60 -24.98
N LYS A 248 10.25 -11.33 -26.21
CA LYS A 248 9.92 -12.20 -27.35
C LYS A 248 10.46 -13.62 -27.09
N GLY A 249 9.62 -14.64 -27.26
CA GLY A 249 9.94 -16.04 -27.01
C GLY A 249 9.69 -16.51 -25.57
N ASP A 250 9.35 -15.62 -24.63
CA ASP A 250 9.00 -16.03 -23.26
C ASP A 250 7.76 -16.94 -23.26
N GLU A 251 7.82 -18.03 -22.48
CA GLU A 251 6.63 -18.82 -22.15
C GLU A 251 5.84 -18.11 -21.06
N VAL A 252 4.58 -17.83 -21.33
CA VAL A 252 3.70 -17.07 -20.46
C VAL A 252 2.40 -17.80 -20.18
N ILE A 253 1.84 -17.51 -19.00
CA ILE A 253 0.52 -17.97 -18.57
C ILE A 253 -0.40 -16.77 -18.41
N PHE A 254 -1.65 -16.94 -18.86
CA PHE A 254 -2.73 -16.01 -18.62
C PHE A 254 -3.57 -16.50 -17.44
N LEU A 255 -3.70 -15.70 -16.41
CA LEU A 255 -4.50 -16.03 -15.22
C LEU A 255 -5.65 -15.05 -15.06
N PRO A 256 -6.83 -15.50 -14.61
CA PRO A 256 -7.11 -16.83 -14.00
C PRO A 256 -7.43 -17.96 -14.99
N SER A 257 -7.46 -17.73 -16.32
CA SER A 257 -7.86 -18.76 -17.30
C SER A 257 -6.91 -19.97 -17.38
N GLY A 258 -5.63 -19.80 -17.00
CA GLY A 258 -4.61 -20.84 -17.01
C GLY A 258 -4.06 -21.18 -18.41
N LYS A 259 -4.33 -20.34 -19.41
CA LYS A 259 -3.85 -20.56 -20.79
C LYS A 259 -2.38 -20.26 -20.92
N ILE A 260 -1.63 -21.17 -21.52
CA ILE A 260 -0.17 -21.07 -21.69
C ILE A 260 0.14 -20.93 -23.18
N THR A 261 1.09 -20.07 -23.52
CA THR A 261 1.56 -19.85 -24.87
C THR A 261 2.95 -19.18 -24.86
N ARG A 262 3.52 -18.90 -26.06
CA ARG A 262 4.75 -18.13 -26.21
C ARG A 262 4.50 -16.75 -26.80
N VAL A 263 5.26 -15.78 -26.32
CA VAL A 263 5.26 -14.42 -26.86
C VAL A 263 5.88 -14.42 -28.24
N LYS A 264 5.08 -14.08 -29.26
CA LYS A 264 5.52 -14.02 -30.66
C LYS A 264 6.17 -12.67 -30.97
N SER A 265 5.59 -11.55 -30.48
CA SER A 265 6.15 -10.21 -30.62
C SER A 265 5.77 -9.33 -29.44
N VAL A 266 6.61 -8.32 -29.18
CA VAL A 266 6.33 -7.22 -28.24
C VAL A 266 6.19 -5.96 -29.10
N GLU A 267 5.04 -5.29 -29.02
CA GLU A 267 4.69 -4.17 -29.89
C GLU A 267 4.44 -2.90 -29.08
N LYS A 268 4.91 -1.78 -29.57
CA LYS A 268 4.66 -0.45 -29.01
C LYS A 268 4.33 0.50 -30.13
N TRP A 269 3.49 1.49 -29.85
CA TRP A 269 3.14 2.50 -30.84
C TRP A 269 4.40 3.11 -31.48
N GLN A 270 4.47 3.12 -32.81
CA GLN A 270 5.60 3.56 -33.63
C GLN A 270 6.93 2.80 -33.45
N LYS A 271 6.95 1.71 -32.68
CA LYS A 271 8.12 0.83 -32.50
C LYS A 271 7.67 -0.64 -32.50
N PRO A 272 7.25 -1.17 -33.66
CA PRO A 272 6.84 -2.56 -33.75
C PRO A 272 8.02 -3.50 -33.56
N ASP A 273 7.73 -4.73 -33.10
CA ASP A 273 8.67 -5.84 -32.94
C ASP A 273 9.88 -5.51 -32.01
N LEU A 274 9.59 -5.00 -30.83
CA LEU A 274 10.61 -4.87 -29.78
C LEU A 274 11.03 -6.25 -29.27
N PHE A 275 12.30 -6.38 -28.87
CA PHE A 275 12.77 -7.61 -28.25
C PHE A 275 12.20 -7.80 -26.84
N SER A 276 12.08 -6.73 -26.07
CA SER A 276 11.54 -6.76 -24.70
C SER A 276 10.87 -5.45 -24.29
N ALA A 277 10.06 -5.53 -23.24
CA ALA A 277 9.51 -4.38 -22.53
C ALA A 277 9.54 -4.64 -21.01
N GLY A 278 9.88 -3.61 -20.25
CA GLY A 278 10.01 -3.68 -18.79
C GLY A 278 8.93 -2.92 -18.06
N ALA A 279 8.98 -3.05 -16.73
CA ALA A 279 8.09 -2.39 -15.80
C ALA A 279 7.93 -0.88 -16.12
N GLY A 280 6.69 -0.39 -16.04
CA GLY A 280 6.31 0.98 -16.38
C GLY A 280 5.93 1.20 -17.85
N GLU A 281 6.25 0.28 -18.77
CA GLU A 281 5.99 0.42 -20.19
C GLU A 281 4.60 -0.11 -20.58
N SER A 282 3.84 0.68 -21.37
CA SER A 282 2.60 0.22 -22.00
C SER A 282 2.92 -0.42 -23.34
N VAL A 283 2.49 -1.66 -23.52
CA VAL A 283 2.81 -2.49 -24.67
C VAL A 283 1.64 -3.36 -25.10
N GLY A 284 1.67 -3.80 -26.35
CA GLY A 284 0.89 -4.91 -26.86
C GLY A 284 1.78 -6.13 -27.02
N ILE A 285 1.27 -7.31 -26.79
CA ILE A 285 1.94 -8.55 -27.15
C ILE A 285 1.07 -9.37 -28.09
N THR A 286 1.71 -10.10 -28.99
CA THR A 286 1.08 -11.18 -29.76
C THR A 286 1.65 -12.51 -29.31
N THR A 287 0.90 -13.57 -29.48
CA THR A 287 1.26 -14.92 -29.06
C THR A 287 1.31 -15.88 -30.24
N GLU A 288 1.96 -17.02 -30.05
CA GLU A 288 2.01 -18.07 -31.06
C GLU A 288 0.62 -18.66 -31.32
N ASP A 289 -0.15 -18.86 -30.23
CA ASP A 289 -1.52 -19.34 -30.28
C ASP A 289 -2.51 -18.16 -30.18
N GLU A 290 -3.61 -18.22 -30.90
CA GLU A 290 -4.72 -17.28 -30.73
C GLU A 290 -5.57 -17.69 -29.51
N LEU A 291 -5.42 -16.98 -28.42
CA LEU A 291 -6.14 -17.25 -27.18
C LEU A 291 -7.33 -16.30 -27.04
N PHE A 292 -8.45 -16.83 -26.54
CA PHE A 292 -9.57 -16.01 -26.09
C PHE A 292 -9.30 -15.57 -24.65
N VAL A 293 -8.75 -14.39 -24.50
CA VAL A 293 -8.40 -13.74 -23.23
C VAL A 293 -9.29 -12.52 -23.04
N GLU A 294 -9.69 -12.26 -21.84
CA GLU A 294 -10.54 -11.12 -21.49
C GLU A 294 -9.74 -10.06 -20.73
N ARG A 295 -10.26 -8.83 -20.74
CA ARG A 295 -9.79 -7.78 -19.84
C ARG A 295 -9.82 -8.26 -18.40
N GLY A 296 -8.77 -7.96 -17.63
CA GLY A 296 -8.65 -8.35 -16.22
C GLY A 296 -7.81 -9.60 -16.01
N GLU A 297 -7.50 -10.36 -17.05
CA GLU A 297 -6.50 -11.43 -16.94
C GLU A 297 -5.10 -10.82 -16.76
N VAL A 298 -4.20 -11.57 -16.14
CA VAL A 298 -2.81 -11.17 -15.91
C VAL A 298 -1.88 -12.11 -16.66
N ILE A 299 -0.98 -11.53 -17.44
CA ILE A 299 0.11 -12.26 -18.09
C ILE A 299 1.29 -12.31 -17.13
N ALA A 300 1.78 -13.51 -16.89
CA ALA A 300 2.93 -13.77 -16.02
C ALA A 300 3.80 -14.87 -16.59
N ARG A 301 5.02 -15.06 -16.07
CA ARG A 301 5.80 -16.26 -16.34
C ARG A 301 5.25 -17.41 -15.51
N ARG A 302 5.30 -18.61 -16.07
CA ARG A 302 4.73 -19.81 -15.47
C ARG A 302 5.39 -20.19 -14.13
N ASP A 303 6.68 -19.99 -14.03
CA ASP A 303 7.50 -20.35 -12.86
C ASP A 303 7.28 -19.41 -11.66
N ASN A 304 6.71 -18.23 -11.91
CA ASN A 304 6.43 -17.24 -10.88
C ASN A 304 5.13 -16.48 -11.17
N ALA A 305 4.04 -17.24 -11.27
CA ALA A 305 2.72 -16.70 -11.56
C ALA A 305 2.02 -16.19 -10.30
N PRO A 306 1.14 -15.17 -10.42
CA PRO A 306 0.29 -14.74 -9.30
C PRO A 306 -0.67 -15.84 -8.89
N VAL A 307 -1.21 -15.73 -7.68
CA VAL A 307 -2.16 -16.73 -7.15
C VAL A 307 -3.53 -16.55 -7.79
N LYS A 308 -4.09 -17.64 -8.29
CA LYS A 308 -5.50 -17.71 -8.67
C LYS A 308 -6.33 -17.97 -7.42
N THR A 309 -7.31 -17.09 -7.14
CA THR A 309 -8.09 -17.16 -5.89
C THR A 309 -9.54 -16.74 -6.07
N ARG A 310 -10.40 -17.25 -5.18
CA ARG A 310 -11.80 -16.83 -4.96
C ARG A 310 -12.04 -16.26 -3.57
N GLU A 311 -11.04 -16.23 -2.72
CA GLU A 311 -11.15 -15.67 -1.38
C GLU A 311 -9.91 -14.86 -1.06
N ILE A 312 -10.11 -13.68 -0.49
CA ILE A 312 -9.02 -12.82 -0.03
C ILE A 312 -9.32 -12.32 1.38
N LEU A 313 -8.30 -12.27 2.23
CA LEU A 313 -8.31 -11.48 3.44
C LEU A 313 -7.62 -10.15 3.14
N ALA A 314 -8.29 -9.06 3.44
CA ALA A 314 -7.79 -7.73 3.14
C ALA A 314 -7.93 -6.75 4.31
N SER A 315 -6.96 -5.87 4.47
CA SER A 315 -7.16 -4.65 5.26
C SER A 315 -7.80 -3.61 4.37
N ILE A 316 -8.97 -3.13 4.76
CA ILE A 316 -9.72 -2.12 4.00
C ILE A 316 -9.85 -0.82 4.78
N PHE A 317 -9.95 0.28 4.07
CA PHE A 317 -10.30 1.60 4.57
C PHE A 317 -11.62 2.04 3.93
N TRP A 318 -12.62 2.32 4.77
CA TRP A 318 -13.94 2.70 4.29
C TRP A 318 -14.13 4.21 4.29
N LEU A 319 -14.68 4.78 3.22
CA LEU A 319 -14.77 6.22 2.99
C LEU A 319 -16.20 6.74 2.83
N ALA A 320 -17.14 5.87 2.48
CA ALA A 320 -18.50 6.29 2.23
C ALA A 320 -19.23 6.62 3.54
N ASP A 321 -20.16 7.57 3.47
CA ASP A 321 -21.01 7.92 4.62
C ASP A 321 -21.96 6.76 5.01
N ARG A 322 -22.32 5.89 4.05
CA ARG A 322 -23.06 4.65 4.33
C ARG A 322 -22.11 3.60 4.89
N PRO A 323 -22.46 2.91 5.97
CA PRO A 323 -21.62 1.87 6.54
C PRO A 323 -21.31 0.76 5.54
N PHE A 324 -20.08 0.24 5.60
CA PHE A 324 -19.73 -1.04 5.00
C PHE A 324 -20.36 -2.16 5.82
N GLN A 325 -20.97 -3.15 5.19
CA GLN A 325 -21.74 -4.19 5.90
C GLN A 325 -21.23 -5.58 5.56
N ALA A 326 -21.08 -6.41 6.58
CA ALA A 326 -20.87 -7.85 6.39
C ALA A 326 -22.11 -8.49 5.71
N GLY A 327 -21.86 -9.48 4.86
CA GLY A 327 -22.91 -10.15 4.05
C GLY A 327 -23.31 -9.38 2.78
N LYS A 328 -22.94 -8.10 2.63
CA LYS A 328 -23.24 -7.31 1.44
C LYS A 328 -22.21 -7.57 0.34
N SER A 329 -22.66 -7.48 -0.92
CA SER A 329 -21.78 -7.57 -2.08
C SER A 329 -21.36 -6.19 -2.56
N TYR A 330 -20.09 -6.10 -2.95
CA TYR A 330 -19.40 -4.92 -3.47
C TYR A 330 -18.68 -5.28 -4.77
N THR A 331 -18.31 -4.28 -5.56
CA THR A 331 -17.41 -4.48 -6.70
C THR A 331 -15.99 -4.14 -6.29
N LEU A 332 -15.07 -5.10 -6.46
CA LEU A 332 -13.64 -4.87 -6.27
C LEU A 332 -12.97 -4.65 -7.63
N LYS A 333 -12.15 -3.60 -7.73
CA LYS A 333 -11.33 -3.30 -8.90
C LYS A 333 -9.86 -3.43 -8.54
N LEU A 334 -9.21 -4.44 -9.12
CA LEU A 334 -7.82 -4.81 -8.90
C LEU A 334 -7.08 -4.73 -10.24
N ALA A 335 -6.10 -3.83 -10.36
CA ALA A 335 -5.44 -3.54 -11.62
C ALA A 335 -6.46 -3.32 -12.76
N THR A 336 -6.57 -4.28 -13.70
CA THR A 336 -7.55 -4.23 -14.81
C THR A 336 -8.77 -5.11 -14.57
N ALA A 337 -8.74 -5.96 -13.54
CA ALA A 337 -9.83 -6.86 -13.19
C ALA A 337 -10.94 -6.16 -12.40
N GLU A 338 -12.17 -6.60 -12.64
CA GLU A 338 -13.36 -6.19 -11.90
C GLU A 338 -14.12 -7.43 -11.47
N VAL A 339 -14.41 -7.56 -10.18
CA VAL A 339 -15.08 -8.73 -9.62
C VAL A 339 -16.10 -8.35 -8.55
N THR A 340 -17.27 -9.00 -8.57
CA THR A 340 -18.20 -8.93 -7.46
C THR A 340 -17.68 -9.76 -6.30
N ALA A 341 -17.62 -9.15 -5.12
CA ALA A 341 -17.15 -9.77 -3.88
C ALA A 341 -18.17 -9.57 -2.77
N THR A 342 -18.45 -10.63 -2.02
CA THR A 342 -19.28 -10.55 -0.81
C THR A 342 -18.34 -10.41 0.39
N ALA A 343 -18.58 -9.41 1.23
CA ALA A 343 -17.89 -9.26 2.51
C ALA A 343 -18.36 -10.36 3.47
N ALA A 344 -17.68 -11.50 3.48
CA ALA A 344 -18.12 -12.66 4.24
C ALA A 344 -18.05 -12.42 5.75
N VAL A 345 -16.92 -11.87 6.21
CA VAL A 345 -16.66 -11.59 7.64
C VAL A 345 -15.84 -10.31 7.76
N ILE A 346 -16.17 -9.47 8.73
CA ILE A 346 -15.29 -8.41 9.25
C ILE A 346 -14.61 -8.99 10.49
N GLU A 347 -13.36 -9.43 10.36
CA GLU A 347 -12.64 -10.06 11.47
C GLU A 347 -12.34 -9.05 12.58
N GLU A 348 -11.83 -7.88 12.19
CA GLU A 348 -11.44 -6.82 13.12
C GLU A 348 -11.82 -5.44 12.57
N ARG A 349 -12.18 -4.55 13.48
CA ARG A 349 -12.35 -3.12 13.24
C ARG A 349 -11.29 -2.38 14.01
N LEU A 350 -10.59 -1.46 13.35
CA LEU A 350 -9.53 -0.67 13.94
C LEU A 350 -9.84 0.83 13.82
N ASP A 351 -9.46 1.58 14.83
CA ASP A 351 -9.40 3.03 14.71
C ASP A 351 -8.17 3.42 13.87
N SER A 352 -8.39 4.19 12.79
CA SER A 352 -7.34 4.56 11.84
C SER A 352 -6.27 5.50 12.39
N SER A 353 -6.47 6.07 13.59
CA SER A 353 -5.54 6.98 14.24
C SER A 353 -4.73 6.35 15.35
N SER A 354 -5.33 5.46 16.15
CA SER A 354 -4.64 4.73 17.22
C SER A 354 -4.09 3.38 16.77
N LEU A 355 -4.66 2.80 15.70
CA LEU A 355 -4.44 1.43 15.21
C LEU A 355 -4.86 0.36 16.23
N GLU A 356 -5.65 0.75 17.22
CA GLU A 356 -6.21 -0.17 18.20
C GLU A 356 -7.42 -0.90 17.63
N VAL A 357 -7.53 -2.19 17.96
CA VAL A 357 -8.71 -2.98 17.62
C VAL A 357 -9.85 -2.52 18.49
N THR A 358 -10.89 -1.96 17.86
CA THR A 358 -12.09 -1.44 18.56
C THR A 358 -13.18 -2.49 18.70
N GLU A 359 -13.24 -3.44 17.78
CA GLU A 359 -14.25 -4.51 17.76
C GLU A 359 -13.73 -5.72 16.97
N ARG A 360 -14.06 -6.92 17.42
CA ARG A 360 -13.84 -8.17 16.68
C ARG A 360 -15.17 -8.74 16.19
N HIS A 361 -15.17 -9.31 14.98
CA HIS A 361 -16.36 -9.85 14.33
C HIS A 361 -17.51 -8.83 14.23
N GLY A 362 -17.14 -7.59 13.83
CA GLY A 362 -18.08 -6.50 13.64
C GLY A 362 -19.07 -6.78 12.48
N LYS A 363 -20.22 -6.13 12.52
CA LYS A 363 -21.22 -6.21 11.46
C LYS A 363 -21.04 -5.16 10.39
N GLU A 364 -20.39 -4.06 10.72
CA GLU A 364 -20.22 -2.90 9.84
C GLU A 364 -18.94 -2.11 10.15
N LEU A 365 -18.48 -1.32 9.16
CA LEU A 365 -17.45 -0.29 9.32
C LEU A 365 -18.07 1.06 8.99
N LEU A 366 -17.81 2.04 9.82
CA LEU A 366 -18.22 3.42 9.59
C LEU A 366 -17.22 4.16 8.71
N ALA A 367 -17.61 5.36 8.26
CA ALA A 367 -16.74 6.22 7.48
C ALA A 367 -15.41 6.51 8.22
N THR A 368 -14.28 6.38 7.53
CA THR A 368 -12.91 6.56 8.03
C THR A 368 -12.39 5.45 8.95
N GLU A 369 -13.13 4.37 9.12
CA GLU A 369 -12.65 3.19 9.85
C GLU A 369 -11.87 2.23 8.95
N VAL A 370 -11.07 1.42 9.60
CA VAL A 370 -10.27 0.36 9.00
C VAL A 370 -10.83 -0.98 9.45
N GLY A 371 -10.84 -1.96 8.55
CA GLY A 371 -11.25 -3.31 8.92
C GLY A 371 -10.39 -4.37 8.25
N SER A 372 -10.23 -5.49 8.94
CA SER A 372 -9.76 -6.75 8.38
C SER A 372 -10.97 -7.53 7.89
N VAL A 373 -11.07 -7.75 6.57
CA VAL A 373 -12.29 -8.30 5.94
C VAL A 373 -11.95 -9.48 5.05
N VAL A 374 -12.69 -10.57 5.22
CA VAL A 374 -12.67 -11.71 4.31
C VAL A 374 -13.70 -11.48 3.20
N PHE A 375 -13.24 -11.49 1.95
CA PHE A 375 -14.09 -11.39 0.77
C PHE A 375 -14.16 -12.73 0.05
N ALA A 376 -15.40 -13.19 -0.20
CA ALA A 376 -15.70 -14.28 -1.12
C ALA A 376 -15.99 -13.69 -2.51
N LEU A 377 -15.21 -14.08 -3.52
CA LEU A 377 -15.29 -13.56 -4.87
C LEU A 377 -16.21 -14.40 -5.75
N LYS A 378 -17.01 -13.75 -6.59
CA LYS A 378 -17.94 -14.46 -7.50
C LYS A 378 -17.23 -15.23 -8.60
N SER A 379 -16.04 -14.77 -9.02
CA SER A 379 -15.19 -15.42 -10.04
C SER A 379 -13.73 -15.41 -9.58
N ASP A 380 -12.93 -16.28 -10.19
CA ASP A 380 -11.49 -16.32 -9.96
C ASP A 380 -10.84 -15.01 -10.41
N ILE A 381 -9.87 -14.55 -9.65
CA ILE A 381 -8.95 -13.48 -10.02
C ILE A 381 -7.50 -13.96 -9.91
N ALA A 382 -6.59 -13.24 -10.58
CA ALA A 382 -5.16 -13.36 -10.36
C ALA A 382 -4.71 -12.24 -9.41
N ALA A 383 -4.12 -12.59 -8.29
CA ALA A 383 -3.71 -11.63 -7.27
C ALA A 383 -2.37 -12.01 -6.64
N ASP A 384 -1.67 -11.03 -6.09
CA ASP A 384 -0.48 -11.19 -5.26
C ASP A 384 -0.75 -10.62 -3.86
N LEU A 385 0.08 -10.96 -2.90
CA LEU A 385 0.10 -10.25 -1.63
C LEU A 385 0.62 -8.83 -1.87
N TYR A 386 0.07 -7.87 -1.14
CA TYR A 386 0.46 -6.47 -1.27
C TYR A 386 1.98 -6.24 -1.06
N GLY A 387 2.61 -7.00 -0.15
CA GLY A 387 4.06 -6.94 0.08
C GLY A 387 4.91 -7.46 -1.08
N GLU A 388 4.35 -8.31 -1.94
CA GLU A 388 5.04 -8.91 -3.09
C GLU A 388 4.86 -8.09 -4.35
N ASN A 389 3.62 -7.67 -4.62
CA ASN A 389 3.31 -6.83 -5.78
C ASN A 389 2.20 -5.83 -5.46
N ILE A 390 2.55 -4.54 -5.48
CA ILE A 390 1.62 -3.47 -5.13
C ILE A 390 0.42 -3.41 -6.09
N ALA A 391 0.64 -3.60 -7.39
CA ALA A 391 -0.41 -3.46 -8.40
C ALA A 391 -1.47 -4.56 -8.30
N LEU A 392 -1.06 -5.81 -8.02
CA LEU A 392 -1.95 -6.96 -7.88
C LEU A 392 -2.33 -7.25 -6.42
N GLY A 393 -1.78 -6.51 -5.46
CA GLY A 393 -2.04 -6.66 -4.03
C GLY A 393 -2.95 -5.58 -3.44
N ARG A 394 -3.41 -4.61 -4.24
CA ARG A 394 -4.32 -3.55 -3.80
C ARG A 394 -5.55 -3.46 -4.69
N PHE A 395 -6.65 -2.95 -4.14
CA PHE A 395 -7.90 -2.81 -4.88
C PHE A 395 -8.73 -1.62 -4.38
N VAL A 396 -9.65 -1.20 -5.24
CA VAL A 396 -10.67 -0.20 -4.93
C VAL A 396 -12.00 -0.91 -4.69
N ILE A 397 -12.81 -0.41 -3.77
CA ILE A 397 -14.13 -0.93 -3.43
C ILE A 397 -15.19 0.04 -3.95
N GLU A 398 -16.10 -0.44 -4.79
CA GLU A 398 -17.27 0.31 -5.22
C GLU A 398 -18.54 -0.24 -4.57
N ASP A 399 -19.38 0.67 -4.07
CA ASP A 399 -20.76 0.41 -3.64
C ASP A 399 -21.72 1.00 -4.69
N GLY A 400 -22.27 0.15 -5.53
CA GLY A 400 -22.95 0.58 -6.74
C GLY A 400 -21.98 1.17 -7.76
N THR A 401 -22.12 2.46 -8.09
CA THR A 401 -21.24 3.17 -9.03
C THR A 401 -20.26 4.11 -8.34
N LEU A 402 -20.25 4.15 -7.00
CA LEU A 402 -19.45 5.08 -6.23
C LEU A 402 -18.26 4.37 -5.61
N ILE A 403 -17.07 4.93 -5.81
CA ILE A 403 -15.89 4.54 -5.05
C ILE A 403 -16.14 4.86 -3.58
N SER A 404 -16.10 3.82 -2.76
CA SER A 404 -16.51 3.85 -1.37
C SER A 404 -15.42 3.44 -0.39
N GLY A 405 -14.33 2.89 -0.90
CA GLY A 405 -13.17 2.48 -0.10
C GLY A 405 -12.05 1.91 -0.94
N GLY A 406 -11.05 1.40 -0.27
CA GLY A 406 -9.96 0.67 -0.88
C GLY A 406 -9.31 -0.27 0.12
N GLY A 407 -8.49 -1.18 -0.37
CA GLY A 407 -7.86 -2.16 0.50
C GLY A 407 -6.60 -2.78 -0.10
N ILE A 408 -5.90 -3.50 0.76
CA ILE A 408 -4.70 -4.27 0.43
C ILE A 408 -4.89 -5.72 0.83
N ILE A 409 -4.42 -6.61 -0.02
CA ILE A 409 -4.51 -8.05 0.19
C ILE A 409 -3.43 -8.48 1.18
N ARG A 410 -3.87 -9.11 2.27
CA ARG A 410 -3.01 -9.63 3.34
C ARG A 410 -2.81 -11.13 3.24
N ARG A 411 -3.83 -11.85 2.75
CA ARG A 411 -3.80 -13.30 2.57
C ARG A 411 -4.64 -13.67 1.35
N LEU A 412 -4.16 -14.66 0.62
CA LEU A 412 -4.82 -15.27 -0.52
C LEU A 412 -5.18 -16.71 -0.16
N SER A 413 -6.41 -17.12 -0.47
CA SER A 413 -6.82 -18.51 -0.37
C SER A 413 -6.66 -19.14 -1.75
N SER A 414 -5.73 -20.09 -1.91
CA SER A 414 -5.54 -20.75 -3.20
C SER A 414 -6.60 -21.84 -3.40
N ASP A 415 -7.55 -21.61 -4.30
CA ASP A 415 -8.38 -22.68 -4.89
C ASP A 415 -7.59 -23.43 -5.95
N SER A 416 -6.44 -23.98 -5.58
CA SER A 416 -5.77 -24.93 -6.47
C SER A 416 -6.40 -26.30 -6.28
N GLY A 417 -7.21 -26.71 -7.25
CA GLY A 417 -7.54 -28.12 -7.49
C GLY A 417 -6.31 -28.92 -7.95
N GLY A 418 -5.15 -28.66 -7.40
CA GLY A 418 -3.90 -29.38 -7.50
C GLY A 418 -3.30 -29.38 -6.12
N SER A 419 -3.14 -30.56 -5.52
CA SER A 419 -2.60 -30.87 -4.19
C SER A 419 -2.08 -29.65 -3.43
N ALA A 420 -2.85 -29.15 -2.48
CA ALA A 420 -2.42 -28.09 -1.59
C ALA A 420 -1.03 -28.47 -1.03
N GLN A 421 0.01 -27.75 -1.44
CA GLN A 421 1.36 -27.97 -0.91
C GLN A 421 1.46 -27.54 0.55
N THR A 422 0.52 -26.73 1.02
CA THR A 422 0.49 -26.15 2.37
C THR A 422 -0.72 -26.61 3.15
N VAL A 423 -0.53 -26.96 4.40
CA VAL A 423 -1.59 -27.29 5.39
C VAL A 423 -1.66 -26.18 6.41
N ARG A 424 -2.86 -25.71 6.69
CA ARG A 424 -3.06 -24.70 7.75
C ARG A 424 -2.91 -25.33 9.13
N LEU A 425 -2.33 -24.58 10.05
CA LEU A 425 -2.10 -25.02 11.41
C LEU A 425 -3.41 -25.41 12.14
N ASP A 426 -4.49 -24.64 11.92
CA ASP A 426 -5.80 -24.88 12.51
C ASP A 426 -6.46 -26.18 12.04
N GLU A 427 -6.18 -26.66 10.83
CA GLU A 427 -6.62 -27.97 10.32
C GLU A 427 -6.00 -29.14 11.11
N LYS A 428 -4.90 -28.90 11.79
CA LYS A 428 -4.16 -29.90 12.58
C LYS A 428 -4.31 -29.69 14.09
N PHE A 429 -5.01 -28.62 14.49
CA PHE A 429 -5.24 -28.32 15.89
C PHE A 429 -6.44 -29.09 16.42
N ILE A 430 -6.18 -29.94 17.39
CA ILE A 430 -7.19 -30.83 18.00
C ILE A 430 -7.29 -30.49 19.48
N ILE A 431 -8.50 -30.19 19.94
CA ILE A 431 -8.85 -30.03 21.34
C ILE A 431 -9.39 -31.36 21.86
N GLY A 432 -8.66 -32.03 22.72
CA GLY A 432 -9.03 -33.32 23.29
C GLY A 432 -9.22 -33.27 24.81
N GLU A 433 -9.82 -34.31 25.39
CA GLU A 433 -10.05 -34.43 26.81
C GLU A 433 -8.72 -34.49 27.63
N GLU A 434 -7.64 -34.99 27.05
CA GLU A 434 -6.30 -35.10 27.66
C GLU A 434 -5.36 -33.93 27.32
N GLY A 435 -5.87 -32.86 26.70
CA GLY A 435 -5.12 -31.69 26.27
C GLY A 435 -5.18 -31.45 24.75
N SER A 436 -4.73 -30.29 24.32
CA SER A 436 -4.76 -29.88 22.92
C SER A 436 -3.41 -30.08 22.25
N PHE A 437 -3.44 -30.54 21.01
CA PHE A 437 -2.23 -30.82 20.26
C PHE A 437 -2.35 -30.53 18.77
N VAL A 438 -1.17 -30.31 18.15
CA VAL A 438 -0.97 -30.19 16.71
C VAL A 438 0.00 -31.31 16.29
N ASP A 439 -0.48 -32.30 15.52
CA ASP A 439 0.35 -33.42 15.08
C ASP A 439 0.82 -33.23 13.64
N LEU A 440 2.09 -32.88 13.46
CA LEU A 440 2.78 -32.68 12.19
C LEU A 440 3.72 -33.84 11.83
N THR A 441 3.73 -34.93 12.58
CA THR A 441 4.68 -36.05 12.41
C THR A 441 4.54 -36.76 11.07
N ARG A 442 3.34 -36.73 10.47
CA ARG A 442 3.03 -37.35 9.17
C ARG A 442 2.85 -36.35 8.05
N GLU A 443 2.92 -35.05 8.35
CA GLU A 443 2.72 -34.03 7.36
C GLU A 443 3.99 -33.88 6.50
N ARG A 444 3.81 -33.98 5.17
CA ARG A 444 4.88 -33.81 4.17
C ARG A 444 4.74 -32.52 3.38
N ARG A 445 3.59 -31.84 3.50
CA ARG A 445 3.30 -30.58 2.84
C ARG A 445 3.90 -29.44 3.64
N GLU A 446 4.13 -28.33 3.01
CA GLU A 446 4.50 -27.09 3.67
C GLU A 446 3.38 -26.64 4.59
N ILE A 447 3.73 -26.17 5.79
CA ILE A 447 2.75 -25.80 6.81
C ILE A 447 2.70 -24.28 6.88
N ASP A 448 1.49 -23.77 6.74
CA ASP A 448 1.21 -22.36 7.05
C ASP A 448 1.05 -22.23 8.58
N PHE A 449 2.07 -21.68 9.21
CA PHE A 449 2.10 -21.43 10.66
C PHE A 449 1.33 -20.16 11.07
N HIS A 450 0.44 -19.68 10.20
CA HIS A 450 -0.43 -18.57 10.57
C HIS A 450 -1.35 -18.96 11.74
N VAL A 451 -1.27 -18.18 12.81
CA VAL A 451 -2.01 -18.47 14.05
C VAL A 451 -3.41 -17.89 13.94
N THR A 452 -4.43 -18.73 14.09
CA THR A 452 -5.82 -18.29 14.08
C THR A 452 -6.22 -17.71 15.43
N THR A 453 -7.27 -16.89 15.45
CA THR A 453 -7.86 -16.32 16.67
C THR A 453 -8.24 -17.40 17.65
N LEU A 454 -8.84 -18.53 17.17
CA LEU A 454 -9.20 -19.69 17.98
C LEU A 454 -8.00 -20.27 18.76
N PHE A 455 -6.85 -20.38 18.10
CA PHE A 455 -5.63 -20.90 18.73
C PHE A 455 -5.06 -19.92 19.75
N LEU A 456 -5.10 -18.62 19.46
CA LEU A 456 -4.64 -17.56 20.37
C LEU A 456 -5.54 -17.44 21.60
N ASP A 457 -6.86 -17.52 21.41
CA ASP A 457 -7.84 -17.45 22.49
C ASP A 457 -7.69 -18.65 23.40
N TYR A 458 -7.51 -19.85 22.84
CA TYR A 458 -7.26 -21.07 23.62
C TYR A 458 -6.01 -20.96 24.49
N LEU A 459 -4.91 -20.39 23.98
CA LEU A 459 -3.70 -20.13 24.76
C LEU A 459 -3.87 -18.96 25.73
N GLY A 460 -4.72 -17.99 25.42
CA GLY A 460 -5.07 -16.86 26.26
C GLY A 460 -5.76 -17.26 27.55
N ASP A 461 -6.52 -18.36 27.53
CA ASP A 461 -7.20 -18.98 28.69
C ASP A 461 -6.23 -19.77 29.61
N GLY A 462 -4.92 -19.68 29.39
CA GLY A 462 -3.89 -20.38 30.20
C GLY A 462 -3.65 -21.82 29.77
N ASN A 463 -4.25 -22.25 28.65
CA ASN A 463 -4.05 -23.62 28.18
C ASN A 463 -2.69 -23.78 27.49
N LYS A 464 -2.26 -25.04 27.33
CA LYS A 464 -1.01 -25.42 26.65
C LYS A 464 -1.34 -26.21 25.38
N VAL A 465 -0.55 -26.01 24.32
CA VAL A 465 -0.68 -26.78 23.08
C VAL A 465 0.60 -27.52 22.80
N LEU A 466 0.51 -28.83 22.62
CA LEU A 466 1.61 -29.71 22.29
C LEU A 466 1.77 -29.85 20.78
N PHE A 467 2.87 -29.39 20.23
CA PHE A 467 3.28 -29.65 18.85
C PHE A 467 4.11 -30.91 18.77
N ARG A 468 3.69 -31.85 17.93
CA ARG A 468 4.44 -33.08 17.61
C ARG A 468 5.05 -32.94 16.23
N LEU A 469 6.36 -32.81 16.16
CA LEU A 469 7.14 -32.61 14.96
C LEU A 469 8.03 -33.83 14.69
N ARG A 470 8.35 -34.10 13.45
CA ARG A 470 9.33 -35.09 13.05
C ARG A 470 10.54 -34.46 12.38
N ASP A 471 10.32 -33.37 11.61
CA ASP A 471 11.37 -32.68 10.87
C ASP A 471 11.93 -31.52 11.72
N PRO A 472 13.24 -31.52 12.04
CA PRO A 472 13.86 -30.41 12.76
C PRO A 472 13.66 -29.03 12.08
N ARG A 473 13.46 -28.99 10.78
CA ARG A 473 13.20 -27.75 10.03
C ARG A 473 11.86 -27.10 10.38
N GLN A 474 10.92 -27.85 10.97
CA GLN A 474 9.64 -27.33 11.46
C GLN A 474 9.75 -26.60 12.80
N VAL A 475 10.86 -26.76 13.53
CA VAL A 475 11.07 -26.13 14.83
C VAL A 475 11.20 -24.61 14.73
N GLU A 476 11.99 -24.13 13.77
CA GLU A 476 12.23 -22.70 13.59
C GLU A 476 10.94 -21.90 13.25
N PRO A 477 10.09 -22.34 12.30
CA PRO A 477 8.80 -21.68 12.05
C PRO A 477 7.88 -21.64 13.26
N VAL A 478 7.78 -22.72 14.06
CA VAL A 478 6.99 -22.75 15.29
C VAL A 478 7.56 -21.81 16.36
N ALA A 479 8.88 -21.78 16.51
CA ALA A 479 9.54 -20.88 17.45
C ALA A 479 9.37 -19.40 17.05
N ARG A 480 9.44 -19.09 15.75
CA ARG A 480 9.19 -17.75 15.20
C ARG A 480 7.77 -17.32 15.46
N MET A 481 6.78 -18.17 15.14
CA MET A 481 5.37 -17.94 15.44
C MET A 481 5.15 -17.67 16.94
N ALA A 482 5.76 -18.46 17.81
CA ALA A 482 5.67 -18.26 19.25
C ALA A 482 6.21 -16.88 19.67
N PHE A 483 7.33 -16.47 19.12
CA PHE A 483 7.95 -15.17 19.40
C PHE A 483 7.09 -14.00 18.88
N GLU A 484 6.54 -14.10 17.65
CA GLU A 484 5.69 -13.06 17.05
C GLU A 484 4.40 -12.82 17.83
N HIS A 485 3.92 -13.83 18.57
CA HIS A 485 2.67 -13.75 19.33
C HIS A 485 2.89 -13.71 20.87
N ASP A 486 4.08 -13.38 21.32
CA ASP A 486 4.44 -13.25 22.75
C ASP A 486 4.12 -14.51 23.56
N MET A 487 4.48 -15.66 23.01
CA MET A 487 4.31 -16.97 23.63
C MET A 487 5.64 -17.54 24.08
N ASN A 488 5.58 -18.31 25.17
CA ASN A 488 6.70 -19.11 25.63
C ASN A 488 6.61 -20.52 25.06
N PHE A 489 7.74 -21.20 24.93
CA PHE A 489 7.74 -22.60 24.57
C PHE A 489 8.84 -23.39 25.29
N THR A 490 8.55 -24.67 25.48
CA THR A 490 9.55 -25.67 25.91
C THR A 490 9.60 -26.78 24.88
N PHE A 491 10.76 -27.38 24.65
CA PHE A 491 10.87 -28.50 23.74
C PHE A 491 11.55 -29.72 24.40
N GLY A 492 11.16 -30.89 23.98
CA GLY A 492 11.77 -32.16 24.36
C GLY A 492 11.85 -33.10 23.15
N ARG A 493 12.65 -34.15 23.25
CA ARG A 493 12.80 -35.16 22.20
C ARG A 493 12.36 -36.51 22.71
N ASP A 494 11.51 -37.20 21.94
CA ASP A 494 11.08 -38.57 22.21
C ASP A 494 11.36 -39.43 20.97
N GLY A 495 12.50 -40.11 20.97
CA GLY A 495 13.03 -40.85 19.83
C GLY A 495 13.27 -39.91 18.61
N GLU A 496 12.58 -40.20 17.50
CA GLU A 496 12.64 -39.38 16.27
C GLU A 496 11.66 -38.19 16.31
N ARG A 497 10.83 -38.07 17.37
CA ARG A 497 9.82 -37.01 17.49
C ARG A 497 10.36 -35.84 18.29
N ILE A 498 9.98 -34.63 17.87
CA ILE A 498 10.26 -33.39 18.58
C ILE A 498 8.92 -32.88 19.09
N ASN A 499 8.83 -32.66 20.39
CA ASN A 499 7.65 -32.15 21.06
C ASN A 499 7.93 -30.71 21.48
N LEU A 500 7.12 -29.73 21.02
CA LEU A 500 7.13 -28.37 21.53
C LEU A 500 5.82 -28.11 22.28
N ILE A 501 5.90 -27.49 23.44
CA ILE A 501 4.74 -27.06 24.22
C ILE A 501 4.73 -25.54 24.22
N LEU A 502 3.66 -24.96 23.66
CA LEU A 502 3.42 -23.52 23.65
C LEU A 502 2.48 -23.13 24.79
N TYR A 503 2.77 -21.98 25.45
CA TYR A 503 1.96 -21.43 26.54
C TYR A 503 2.21 -19.92 26.71
N ARG A 504 1.23 -19.19 27.29
CA ARG A 504 1.34 -17.73 27.50
C ARG A 504 1.82 -17.31 28.88
N ASN A 505 1.74 -18.16 29.95
CA ASN A 505 2.13 -17.80 31.30
C ASN A 505 3.43 -18.47 31.74
N ALA A 506 4.44 -17.66 32.10
CA ALA A 506 5.76 -18.14 32.55
C ALA A 506 5.81 -18.69 34.01
N VAL A 507 4.79 -18.49 34.83
CA VAL A 507 4.87 -18.71 36.27
C VAL A 507 4.61 -20.16 36.71
N GLU A 508 3.85 -20.94 35.94
CA GLU A 508 3.48 -22.32 36.37
C GLU A 508 4.37 -23.44 35.83
N SER A 509 5.21 -23.20 34.82
CA SER A 509 5.93 -24.27 34.11
C SER A 509 7.16 -24.84 34.81
N LYS A 510 7.66 -24.21 35.89
CA LYS A 510 8.89 -24.68 36.57
C LYS A 510 8.68 -25.81 37.56
N LYS A 511 7.47 -26.18 37.93
CA LYS A 511 7.20 -27.17 38.96
C LYS A 511 6.88 -28.60 38.49
N GLU A 512 6.46 -28.82 37.28
CA GLU A 512 5.94 -30.14 36.89
C GLU A 512 6.86 -31.02 36.04
N TRP A 513 7.97 -30.49 35.47
CA TRP A 513 8.82 -31.26 34.53
C TRP A 513 10.28 -31.44 34.96
N GLY A 514 10.60 -31.13 36.23
CA GLY A 514 11.97 -31.25 36.77
C GLY A 514 12.45 -32.66 37.09
N ASP A 515 11.58 -33.68 37.13
CA ASP A 515 11.93 -35.00 37.69
C ASP A 515 11.97 -36.17 36.68
N GLN A 516 11.86 -35.96 35.38
CA GLN A 516 11.95 -37.05 34.41
C GLN A 516 13.09 -36.94 33.36
N ALA A 517 14.08 -36.11 33.61
CA ALA A 517 15.27 -36.05 32.77
C ALA A 517 16.53 -36.32 33.58
N SER A 518 16.78 -37.60 33.92
CA SER A 518 18.09 -38.16 34.26
C SER A 518 18.02 -39.68 34.17
N PRO A 519 19.05 -40.37 33.67
CA PRO A 519 20.13 -40.00 32.74
C PRO A 519 19.94 -40.51 31.31
#